data_500f099222e9a89327afad68c791c417
#
_entry.id   500f099222e9a89327afad68c791c417
#
_cell.length_a   1.000
_cell.length_b   1.000
_cell.length_c   1.000
_cell.angle_alpha   90.00
_cell.angle_beta   90.00
_cell.angle_gamma   90.00
#
_symmetry.space_group_name_H-M   'P 1'
#
loop_
_entity.id
_entity.type
_entity.pdbx_description
1 polymer ?
#
loop_
_entity_poly.entity_id
_entity_poly.type
_entity_poly.pdbx_seq_one_letter_code
_entity_poly.pdbx_strand_id
1 'polypeptide(L)'
;NLKGLEAGIHGFHIHENADCGATDKGLGMKAGGHWDPEQTTNHSLPWDDKGHKGDLPALYVDKDGNANNPVLAPKLKDIKEIKKHALMIHFGGDNHSDHPAALGGGGARMACGVIK
;
A
#
# COMPACT_ATOMS: atom_id res chain seq x y z
N ASN A 1 9.88 -4.24 -10.77
CA ASN A 1 9.54 -3.97 -12.17
C ASN A 1 8.09 -4.35 -12.43
N LEU A 2 7.20 -3.36 -12.37
CA LEU A 2 5.76 -3.54 -12.60
C LEU A 2 5.39 -2.95 -13.96
N LYS A 3 4.37 -3.54 -14.58
CA LYS A 3 3.89 -3.14 -15.91
C LYS A 3 2.37 -3.14 -15.95
N GLY A 4 1.80 -2.41 -16.91
CA GLY A 4 0.38 -2.45 -17.15
C GLY A 4 -0.46 -1.69 -16.14
N LEU A 5 0.16 -0.76 -15.41
CA LEU A 5 -0.51 0.06 -14.44
C LEU A 5 -0.95 1.39 -15.05
N GLU A 6 -1.90 2.04 -14.42
CA GLU A 6 -2.31 3.38 -14.78
C GLU A 6 -1.19 4.37 -14.43
N ALA A 7 -0.87 5.29 -15.36
CA ALA A 7 0.18 6.29 -15.13
C ALA A 7 -0.19 7.25 -13.99
N GLY A 8 0.82 7.69 -13.24
CA GLY A 8 0.65 8.65 -12.16
C GLY A 8 1.25 8.20 -10.85
N ILE A 9 0.88 8.90 -9.79
CA ILE A 9 1.30 8.58 -8.42
C ILE A 9 0.19 7.80 -7.74
N HIS A 10 0.53 6.67 -7.14
CA HIS A 10 -0.44 5.75 -6.54
C HIS A 10 -0.09 5.42 -5.10
N GLY A 11 -1.09 5.28 -4.26
CA GLY A 11 -0.91 4.77 -2.90
C GLY A 11 -0.35 3.35 -2.96
N PHE A 12 0.65 3.08 -2.11
CA PHE A 12 1.39 1.83 -2.09
C PHE A 12 1.60 1.41 -0.64
N HIS A 13 1.00 0.27 -0.26
CA HIS A 13 0.99 -0.14 1.14
C HIS A 13 1.09 -1.65 1.29
N ILE A 14 1.51 -2.08 2.48
CA ILE A 14 1.39 -3.47 2.90
C ILE A 14 0.08 -3.60 3.64
N HIS A 15 -0.76 -4.54 3.21
CA HIS A 15 -2.04 -4.86 3.83
C HIS A 15 -1.94 -6.09 4.73
N GLU A 16 -2.90 -6.22 5.65
CA GLU A 16 -2.90 -7.18 6.76
C GLU A 16 -2.82 -8.63 6.30
N ASN A 17 -3.70 -9.03 5.38
CA ASN A 17 -3.92 -10.44 5.06
C ASN A 17 -3.27 -10.84 3.73
N ALA A 18 -2.73 -12.04 3.67
CA ALA A 18 -2.17 -12.63 2.45
C ALA A 18 -3.27 -13.17 1.54
N ASP A 19 -4.23 -12.31 1.18
CA ASP A 19 -5.37 -12.71 0.37
C ASP A 19 -5.83 -11.53 -0.50
N CYS A 20 -5.61 -11.65 -1.80
CA CYS A 20 -5.99 -10.62 -2.77
C CYS A 20 -7.41 -10.79 -3.31
N GLY A 21 -8.22 -11.67 -2.71
CA GLY A 21 -9.59 -11.93 -3.15
C GLY A 21 -10.51 -10.73 -2.99
N ALA A 22 -11.60 -10.76 -3.74
CA ALA A 22 -12.63 -9.73 -3.69
C ALA A 22 -13.68 -10.05 -2.63
N THR A 23 -14.37 -8.99 -2.17
CA THR A 23 -15.60 -9.09 -1.39
C THR A 23 -16.69 -8.31 -2.10
N ASP A 24 -17.89 -8.24 -1.50
CA ASP A 24 -18.97 -7.38 -1.99
C ASP A 24 -18.59 -5.90 -1.98
N LYS A 25 -17.54 -5.52 -1.25
CA LYS A 25 -17.08 -4.13 -1.17
C LYS A 25 -16.05 -3.77 -2.25
N GLY A 26 -15.54 -4.76 -2.99
CA GLY A 26 -14.64 -4.50 -4.11
C GLY A 26 -13.49 -5.48 -4.25
N LEU A 27 -12.66 -5.23 -5.23
CA LEU A 27 -11.49 -6.04 -5.55
C LEU A 27 -10.41 -5.87 -4.47
N GLY A 28 -9.72 -6.96 -4.15
CA GLY A 28 -8.61 -6.95 -3.19
C GLY A 28 -9.01 -6.73 -1.74
N MET A 29 -10.30 -6.69 -1.44
CA MET A 29 -10.78 -6.32 -0.09
C MET A 29 -10.49 -7.40 0.96
N LYS A 30 -10.25 -8.65 0.57
CA LYS A 30 -9.87 -9.69 1.53
C LYS A 30 -8.49 -9.46 2.14
N ALA A 31 -7.65 -8.61 1.53
CA ALA A 31 -6.38 -8.23 2.11
C ALA A 31 -6.53 -7.39 3.40
N GLY A 32 -7.73 -6.89 3.67
CA GLY A 32 -7.98 -6.08 4.86
C GLY A 32 -7.45 -4.66 4.73
N GLY A 33 -7.21 -4.01 5.86
CA GLY A 33 -6.64 -2.66 5.92
C GLY A 33 -5.13 -2.66 5.83
N HIS A 34 -4.54 -1.47 5.96
CA HIS A 34 -3.09 -1.32 6.04
C HIS A 34 -2.54 -2.11 7.22
N TRP A 35 -1.41 -2.75 7.02
CA TRP A 35 -0.77 -3.53 8.09
C TRP A 35 -0.33 -2.61 9.23
N ASP A 36 -0.94 -2.81 10.39
CA ASP A 36 -0.77 -1.95 11.55
C ASP A 36 -0.58 -2.79 12.82
N PRO A 37 0.54 -3.52 12.93
CA PRO A 37 0.76 -4.46 14.04
C PRO A 37 0.84 -3.77 15.40
N GLU A 38 1.19 -2.50 15.43
CA GLU A 38 1.30 -1.74 16.67
C GLU A 38 0.01 -0.99 17.02
N GLN A 39 -1.04 -1.17 16.21
CA GLN A 39 -2.37 -0.58 16.43
C GLN A 39 -2.32 0.94 16.58
N THR A 40 -1.54 1.60 15.73
CA THR A 40 -1.44 3.06 15.71
C THR A 40 -2.71 3.72 15.23
N THR A 41 -3.49 3.00 14.39
CA THR A 41 -4.76 3.46 13.81
C THR A 41 -4.66 4.79 13.07
N ASN A 42 -3.48 5.09 12.55
CA ASN A 42 -3.17 6.38 11.93
C ASN A 42 -2.36 6.16 10.64
N HIS A 43 -2.83 6.71 9.53
CA HIS A 43 -2.08 6.70 8.28
C HIS A 43 -1.14 7.89 8.26
N SER A 44 0.14 7.66 8.01
CA SER A 44 1.15 8.70 8.09
C SER A 44 2.31 8.46 7.12
N LEU A 45 3.38 9.19 7.31
CA LEU A 45 4.59 9.12 6.48
C LEU A 45 5.30 7.78 6.65
N PRO A 46 6.01 7.31 5.61
CA PRO A 46 6.69 6.00 5.66
C PRO A 46 7.72 5.85 6.79
N TRP A 47 8.21 6.96 7.33
CA TRP A 47 9.20 6.96 8.42
C TRP A 47 8.61 7.35 9.78
N ASP A 48 7.30 7.59 9.85
CA ASP A 48 6.65 8.02 11.10
C ASP A 48 6.19 6.80 11.90
N ASP A 49 6.78 6.60 13.08
CA ASP A 49 6.43 5.50 13.98
C ASP A 49 4.99 5.55 14.48
N LYS A 50 4.32 6.70 14.34
CA LYS A 50 2.91 6.86 14.71
C LYS A 50 1.96 6.43 13.61
N GLY A 51 2.46 6.11 12.42
CA GLY A 51 1.67 5.59 11.32
C GLY A 51 1.69 4.07 11.23
N HIS A 52 0.90 3.52 10.31
CA HIS A 52 0.89 2.09 10.06
C HIS A 52 2.28 1.60 9.62
N LYS A 53 2.68 0.43 10.08
CA LYS A 53 3.96 -0.14 9.65
C LYS A 53 3.98 -0.44 8.14
N GLY A 54 2.81 -0.70 7.56
CA GLY A 54 2.65 -0.95 6.14
C GLY A 54 2.58 0.30 5.26
N ASP A 55 2.69 1.51 5.82
CA ASP A 55 2.69 2.74 5.04
C ASP A 55 4.03 2.90 4.33
N LEU A 56 4.00 2.84 3.00
CA LEU A 56 5.17 2.96 2.14
C LEU A 56 5.11 4.28 1.36
N PRO A 57 6.24 4.73 0.79
CA PRO A 57 6.20 5.87 -0.14
C PRO A 57 5.27 5.57 -1.31
N ALA A 58 4.63 6.60 -1.83
CA ALA A 58 3.77 6.47 -3.01
C ALA A 58 4.58 5.93 -4.20
N LEU A 59 3.91 5.14 -5.03
CA LEU A 59 4.53 4.53 -6.20
C LEU A 59 4.35 5.42 -7.42
N TYR A 60 5.44 5.69 -8.13
CA TYR A 60 5.38 6.40 -9.41
C TYR A 60 5.25 5.41 -10.56
N VAL A 61 4.24 5.60 -11.38
CA VAL A 61 4.03 4.84 -12.62
C VAL A 61 4.19 5.80 -13.79
N ASP A 62 5.08 5.46 -14.73
CA ASP A 62 5.38 6.33 -15.86
C ASP A 62 4.26 6.32 -16.92
N LYS A 63 4.42 7.13 -17.97
CA LYS A 63 3.42 7.27 -19.02
C LYS A 63 3.15 5.97 -19.79
N ASP A 64 4.07 5.03 -19.73
CA ASP A 64 3.96 3.73 -20.42
C ASP A 64 3.40 2.63 -19.50
N GLY A 65 3.01 2.98 -18.27
CA GLY A 65 2.44 2.03 -17.33
C GLY A 65 3.46 1.21 -16.56
N ASN A 66 4.71 1.67 -16.52
CA ASN A 66 5.81 0.96 -15.85
C ASN A 66 6.16 1.62 -14.51
N ALA A 67 6.38 0.81 -13.50
CA ALA A 67 6.88 1.25 -12.21
C ALA A 67 8.19 0.53 -11.92
N ASN A 68 9.30 1.21 -12.15
CA ASN A 68 10.65 0.66 -12.04
C ASN A 68 11.51 1.35 -10.99
N ASN A 69 11.00 2.42 -10.37
CA ASN A 69 11.76 3.14 -9.36
C ASN A 69 11.60 2.47 -8.01
N PRO A 70 12.70 2.07 -7.35
CA PRO A 70 12.61 1.51 -6.01
C PRO A 70 12.19 2.57 -5.00
N VAL A 71 11.50 2.13 -3.95
CA VAL A 71 11.16 2.99 -2.81
C VAL A 71 11.76 2.39 -1.54
N LEU A 72 12.02 3.24 -0.54
CA LEU A 72 12.53 2.80 0.75
C LEU A 72 11.37 2.54 1.71
N ALA A 73 11.54 1.50 2.52
CA ALA A 73 10.58 1.13 3.57
C ALA A 73 11.31 1.21 4.93
N PRO A 74 11.53 2.42 5.46
CA PRO A 74 12.44 2.59 6.61
C PRO A 74 11.96 1.98 7.91
N LYS A 75 10.66 1.70 8.04
CA LYS A 75 10.12 1.06 9.24
C LYS A 75 10.29 -0.47 9.24
N LEU A 76 10.59 -1.05 8.09
CA LEU A 76 10.80 -2.49 7.97
C LEU A 76 12.26 -2.81 8.26
N LYS A 77 12.50 -3.78 9.14
CA LYS A 77 13.84 -4.16 9.58
C LYS A 77 14.33 -5.46 8.94
N ASP A 78 13.40 -6.36 8.60
CA ASP A 78 13.70 -7.66 8.03
C ASP A 78 12.63 -7.99 7.00
N ILE A 79 13.04 -8.47 5.83
CA ILE A 79 12.12 -8.87 4.77
C ILE A 79 11.14 -9.94 5.24
N LYS A 80 11.51 -10.73 6.23
CA LYS A 80 10.64 -11.76 6.80
C LYS A 80 9.40 -11.20 7.48
N GLU A 81 9.44 -9.96 7.94
CA GLU A 81 8.30 -9.31 8.61
C GLU A 81 7.07 -9.24 7.70
N ILE A 82 7.28 -9.05 6.40
CA ILE A 82 6.20 -8.82 5.45
C ILE A 82 5.65 -10.11 4.83
N LYS A 83 6.22 -11.26 5.14
CA LYS A 83 5.66 -12.54 4.70
C LYS A 83 4.27 -12.74 5.27
N LYS A 84 3.40 -13.35 4.47
CA LYS A 84 1.99 -13.58 4.83
C LYS A 84 1.17 -12.30 4.94
N HIS A 85 1.58 -11.28 4.23
CA HIS A 85 0.82 -10.06 4.01
C HIS A 85 0.61 -9.85 2.51
N ALA A 86 0.05 -8.72 2.11
CA ALA A 86 -0.14 -8.39 0.70
C ALA A 86 0.40 -7.00 0.40
N LEU A 87 1.02 -6.85 -0.77
CA LEU A 87 1.34 -5.54 -1.32
C LEU A 87 0.15 -5.04 -2.12
N MET A 88 -0.19 -3.78 -1.95
CA MET A 88 -1.35 -3.16 -2.59
C MET A 88 -0.98 -1.86 -3.26
N ILE A 89 -1.47 -1.69 -4.49
CA ILE A 89 -1.38 -0.44 -5.23
C ILE A 89 -2.80 0.07 -5.43
N HIS A 90 -3.05 1.32 -5.08
CA HIS A 90 -4.36 1.94 -5.18
C HIS A 90 -4.51 2.77 -6.46
N PHE A 91 -5.75 3.03 -6.88
CA PHE A 91 -6.01 3.92 -8.02
C PHE A 91 -5.68 5.38 -7.68
N GLY A 92 -5.97 5.82 -6.47
CA GLY A 92 -5.65 7.16 -6.02
C GLY A 92 -4.20 7.32 -5.59
N GLY A 93 -3.83 8.53 -5.23
CA GLY A 93 -2.50 8.85 -4.71
C GLY A 93 -2.37 8.56 -3.22
N ASP A 94 -1.42 9.24 -2.60
CA ASP A 94 -1.22 9.14 -1.16
C ASP A 94 -0.65 10.46 -0.62
N ASN A 95 -1.41 11.15 0.22
CA ASN A 95 -0.94 12.36 0.87
C ASN A 95 -0.31 12.09 2.24
N HIS A 96 -0.15 10.83 2.61
CA HIS A 96 0.50 10.36 3.85
C HIS A 96 -0.16 10.92 5.12
N SER A 97 -1.48 10.98 5.10
CA SER A 97 -2.30 11.46 6.22
C SER A 97 -3.70 10.85 6.12
N ASP A 98 -4.49 10.97 7.18
CA ASP A 98 -5.92 10.64 7.15
C ASP A 98 -6.79 11.84 6.78
N HIS A 99 -6.19 12.98 6.52
CA HIS A 99 -6.89 14.21 6.18
C HIS A 99 -6.30 14.82 4.90
N PRO A 100 -7.11 15.37 3.99
CA PRO A 100 -8.58 15.48 4.04
C PRO A 100 -9.32 14.17 3.75
N ALA A 101 -8.63 13.14 3.28
CA ALA A 101 -9.23 11.85 2.99
C ALA A 101 -8.52 10.75 3.79
N ALA A 102 -9.27 9.80 4.31
CA ALA A 102 -8.73 8.68 5.07
C ALA A 102 -7.73 7.88 4.24
N LEU A 103 -6.71 7.35 4.92
CA LEU A 103 -5.72 6.44 4.32
C LEU A 103 -5.00 7.04 3.11
N GLY A 104 -4.77 8.36 3.15
CA GLY A 104 -4.05 9.06 2.09
C GLY A 104 -4.85 9.31 0.83
N GLY A 105 -6.12 8.91 0.80
CA GLY A 105 -6.98 9.10 -0.37
C GLY A 105 -6.76 8.08 -1.47
N GLY A 106 -6.11 6.95 -1.19
CA GLY A 106 -5.84 5.91 -2.19
C GLY A 106 -7.09 5.30 -2.81
N GLY A 107 -8.13 5.11 -2.01
CA GLY A 107 -9.41 4.60 -2.50
C GLY A 107 -9.33 3.17 -3.02
N ALA A 108 -9.96 2.93 -4.16
CA ALA A 108 -10.05 1.60 -4.76
C ALA A 108 -8.68 0.98 -5.02
N ARG A 109 -8.65 -0.35 -5.01
CA ARG A 109 -7.41 -1.14 -5.13
C ARG A 109 -7.20 -1.56 -6.57
N MET A 110 -6.05 -1.20 -7.15
CA MET A 110 -5.72 -1.44 -8.54
C MET A 110 -4.98 -2.76 -8.74
N ALA A 111 -4.01 -3.04 -7.89
CA ALA A 111 -3.19 -4.24 -8.00
C ALA A 111 -2.84 -4.76 -6.60
N CYS A 112 -2.77 -6.08 -6.48
CA CYS A 112 -2.50 -6.76 -5.22
C CYS A 112 -1.62 -7.96 -5.45
N GLY A 113 -0.62 -8.16 -4.61
CA GLY A 113 0.25 -9.32 -4.64
C GLY A 113 0.48 -9.89 -3.25
N VAL A 114 0.27 -11.19 -3.08
CA VAL A 114 0.53 -11.88 -1.81
C VAL A 114 2.03 -12.09 -1.65
N ILE A 115 2.55 -11.79 -0.47
CA ILE A 115 3.95 -12.01 -0.12
C ILE A 115 4.06 -13.35 0.60
N LYS A 116 4.72 -14.29 -0.04
CA LYS A 116 4.88 -15.66 0.49
C LYS A 116 6.11 -15.84 1.36
#